data_7343def087b3292d81315acc93515a9a
#
_entry.id   7343def087b3292d81315acc93515a9a
#
_cell.length_a   1.000
_cell.length_b   1.000
_cell.length_c   1.000
_cell.angle_alpha   90.00
_cell.angle_beta   90.00
_cell.angle_gamma   90.00
#
_symmetry.space_group_name_H-M   'P 1'
#
loop_
_entity.id
_entity.type
_entity.pdbx_description
1 polymer ?
#
loop_
_entity_poly.entity_id
_entity_poly.type
_entity_poly.pdbx_seq_one_letter_code
_entity_poly.pdbx_strand_id
1 'polypeptide(L)'
;YAAQPEWVRLRDSYAEAAGDDEYAGKDLRIAVVRAMLADGQGAAAEDFFFAHCQGKVGDADCAMLIAGHYKAKKDAVALDAFAGKVSLRYDSDTQKVKSLTK
;
A
#
# COMPACT_ATOMS: atom_id res chain seq x y z
N TYR A 1 -1.25 -20.29 -21.61
CA TYR A 1 -1.44 -20.37 -20.17
C TYR A 1 -0.37 -19.55 -19.45
N ALA A 2 -0.78 -18.50 -18.80
CA ALA A 2 0.12 -17.63 -18.08
C ALA A 2 -0.09 -17.83 -16.56
N ALA A 3 1.02 -17.89 -15.82
CA ALA A 3 0.95 -17.93 -14.37
C ALA A 3 0.39 -16.60 -13.83
N GLN A 4 -0.38 -16.68 -12.76
CA GLN A 4 -0.88 -15.48 -12.11
C GLN A 4 0.29 -14.70 -11.49
N PRO A 5 0.24 -13.35 -11.53
CA PRO A 5 1.21 -12.55 -10.80
C PRO A 5 1.20 -12.88 -9.31
N GLU A 6 2.36 -12.75 -8.68
CA GLU A 6 2.49 -13.06 -7.25
C GLU A 6 1.51 -12.26 -6.39
N TRP A 7 1.27 -11.00 -6.74
CA TRP A 7 0.38 -10.14 -5.95
C TRP A 7 -1.06 -10.65 -5.94
N VAL A 8 -1.51 -11.33 -7.01
CA VAL A 8 -2.86 -11.90 -7.06
C VAL A 8 -2.99 -13.02 -6.01
N ARG A 9 -1.99 -13.89 -5.94
CA ARG A 9 -1.98 -14.99 -4.96
C ARG A 9 -1.90 -14.46 -3.53
N LEU A 10 -1.07 -13.44 -3.30
CA LEU A 10 -0.93 -12.83 -1.98
C LEU A 10 -2.21 -12.13 -1.55
N ARG A 11 -2.87 -11.42 -2.47
CA ARG A 11 -4.15 -10.78 -2.20
C ARG A 11 -5.22 -11.79 -1.82
N ASP A 12 -5.29 -12.89 -2.54
CA ASP A 12 -6.26 -13.95 -2.26
C ASP A 12 -5.95 -14.61 -0.92
N SER A 13 -4.68 -14.85 -0.61
CA SER A 13 -4.26 -15.37 0.68
C SER A 13 -4.63 -14.43 1.82
N TYR A 14 -4.49 -13.13 1.62
CA TYR A 14 -4.89 -12.14 2.62
C TYR A 14 -6.41 -12.23 2.88
N ALA A 15 -7.21 -12.30 1.83
CA ALA A 15 -8.66 -12.37 1.97
C ALA A 15 -9.10 -13.61 2.77
N GLU A 16 -8.38 -14.73 2.63
CA GLU A 16 -8.69 -15.97 3.34
C GLU A 16 -8.17 -16.01 4.78
N ALA A 17 -6.95 -15.48 5.00
CA ALA A 17 -6.21 -15.73 6.24
C ALA A 17 -6.35 -14.62 7.28
N ALA A 18 -6.35 -13.36 6.84
CA ALA A 18 -6.26 -12.23 7.77
C ALA A 18 -7.59 -11.92 8.49
N GLY A 19 -8.70 -12.10 7.80
CA GLY A 19 -10.00 -11.75 8.35
C GLY A 19 -9.99 -10.32 8.88
N ASP A 20 -10.47 -10.15 10.11
CA ASP A 20 -10.56 -8.85 10.76
C ASP A 20 -9.38 -8.57 11.71
N ASP A 21 -8.44 -9.50 11.84
CA ASP A 21 -7.30 -9.32 12.74
C ASP A 21 -6.25 -8.42 12.10
N GLU A 22 -6.21 -7.18 12.58
CA GLU A 22 -5.29 -6.18 12.02
C GLU A 22 -3.81 -6.50 12.29
N TYR A 23 -3.51 -7.24 13.35
CA TYR A 23 -2.13 -7.63 13.65
C TYR A 23 -1.68 -8.81 12.82
N ALA A 24 -2.51 -9.83 12.69
CA ALA A 24 -2.18 -11.02 11.92
C ALA A 24 -2.02 -10.70 10.42
N GLY A 25 -2.80 -9.74 9.93
CA GLY A 25 -2.74 -9.36 8.52
C GLY A 25 -1.65 -8.37 8.14
N LYS A 26 -0.92 -7.82 9.12
CA LYS A 26 0.06 -6.76 8.87
C LYS A 26 1.11 -7.15 7.82
N ASP A 27 1.81 -8.25 8.06
CA ASP A 27 2.90 -8.66 7.17
C ASP A 27 2.38 -9.01 5.79
N LEU A 28 1.21 -9.62 5.72
CA LEU A 28 0.60 -10.00 4.45
C LEU A 28 0.13 -8.78 3.67
N ARG A 29 -0.42 -7.78 4.35
CA ARG A 29 -0.79 -6.51 3.70
C ARG A 29 0.43 -5.82 3.08
N ILE A 30 1.53 -5.78 3.82
CA ILE A 30 2.77 -5.19 3.31
C ILE A 30 3.28 -5.99 2.11
N ALA A 31 3.23 -7.32 2.17
CA ALA A 31 3.67 -8.18 1.07
C ALA A 31 2.83 -7.96 -0.18
N VAL A 32 1.50 -7.83 -0.05
CA VAL A 32 0.61 -7.58 -1.19
C VAL A 32 0.94 -6.24 -1.85
N VAL A 33 1.08 -5.18 -1.07
CA VAL A 33 1.41 -3.85 -1.60
C VAL A 33 2.76 -3.89 -2.32
N ARG A 34 3.76 -4.50 -1.70
CA ARG A 34 5.09 -4.60 -2.30
C ARG A 34 5.07 -5.34 -3.62
N ALA A 35 4.35 -6.46 -3.68
CA ALA A 35 4.26 -7.27 -4.90
C ALA A 35 3.50 -6.53 -6.01
N MET A 36 2.43 -5.80 -5.67
CA MET A 36 1.71 -4.98 -6.65
C MET A 36 2.62 -3.91 -7.25
N LEU A 37 3.38 -3.22 -6.40
CA LEU A 37 4.30 -2.17 -6.86
C LEU A 37 5.42 -2.76 -7.71
N ALA A 38 5.94 -3.93 -7.36
CA ALA A 38 6.97 -4.60 -8.15
C ALA A 38 6.48 -4.99 -9.54
N ASP A 39 5.16 -5.24 -9.67
CA ASP A 39 4.53 -5.57 -10.96
C ASP A 39 4.05 -4.32 -11.71
N GLY A 40 4.38 -3.12 -11.23
CA GLY A 40 3.95 -1.87 -11.87
C GLY A 40 2.48 -1.54 -11.66
N GLN A 41 1.83 -2.14 -10.67
CA GLN A 41 0.40 -1.98 -10.40
C GLN A 41 0.16 -0.94 -9.30
N GLY A 42 0.61 0.28 -9.54
CA GLY A 42 0.45 1.36 -8.56
C GLY A 42 -1.00 1.65 -8.20
N ALA A 43 -1.89 1.70 -9.21
CA ALA A 43 -3.31 1.95 -8.97
C ALA A 43 -3.95 0.82 -8.14
N ALA A 44 -3.60 -0.44 -8.42
CA ALA A 44 -4.09 -1.58 -7.66
C ALA A 44 -3.58 -1.54 -6.21
N ALA A 45 -2.33 -1.14 -6.02
CA ALA A 45 -1.74 -1.00 -4.69
C ALA A 45 -2.47 0.09 -3.88
N GLU A 46 -2.80 1.22 -4.50
CA GLU A 46 -3.58 2.27 -3.84
C GLU A 46 -4.97 1.76 -3.45
N ASP A 47 -5.66 1.09 -4.36
CA ASP A 47 -6.99 0.55 -4.08
C ASP A 47 -6.95 -0.44 -2.92
N PHE A 48 -5.98 -1.34 -2.90
CA PHE A 48 -5.80 -2.28 -1.81
C PHE A 48 -5.49 -1.57 -0.50
N PHE A 49 -4.63 -0.56 -0.54
CA PHE A 49 -4.27 0.23 0.63
C PHE A 49 -5.51 0.91 1.25
N PHE A 50 -6.30 1.61 0.44
CA PHE A 50 -7.46 2.32 0.95
C PHE A 50 -8.57 1.38 1.42
N ALA A 51 -8.66 0.19 0.83
CA ALA A 51 -9.67 -0.79 1.23
C ALA A 51 -9.28 -1.59 2.48
N HIS A 52 -7.99 -1.90 2.65
CA HIS A 52 -7.57 -2.89 3.66
C HIS A 52 -6.47 -2.43 4.60
N CYS A 53 -5.70 -1.42 4.26
CA CYS A 53 -4.52 -1.02 5.04
C CYS A 53 -4.75 0.24 5.87
N GLN A 54 -5.40 1.24 5.30
CA GLN A 54 -5.51 2.55 5.94
C GLN A 54 -6.23 2.45 7.29
N GLY A 55 -5.60 2.98 8.34
CA GLY A 55 -6.14 2.96 9.68
C GLY A 55 -5.84 1.68 10.45
N LYS A 56 -5.14 0.72 9.85
CA LYS A 56 -4.78 -0.55 10.50
C LYS A 56 -3.29 -0.59 10.83
N VAL A 57 -2.88 -1.57 11.64
CA VAL A 57 -1.48 -1.76 12.00
C VAL A 57 -0.64 -1.94 10.73
N GLY A 58 0.45 -1.20 10.61
CA GLY A 58 1.34 -1.28 9.45
C GLY A 58 0.92 -0.41 8.27
N ASP A 59 -0.11 0.41 8.42
CA ASP A 59 -0.58 1.30 7.34
C ASP A 59 0.51 2.27 6.89
N ALA A 60 1.33 2.78 7.82
CA ALA A 60 2.44 3.66 7.48
C ALA A 60 3.45 2.98 6.57
N ASP A 61 3.75 1.70 6.82
CA ASP A 61 4.67 0.94 5.98
C ASP A 61 4.14 0.81 4.56
N CYS A 62 2.86 0.48 4.42
CA CYS A 62 2.22 0.36 3.11
C CYS A 62 2.20 1.71 2.38
N ALA A 63 1.83 2.78 3.08
CA ALA A 63 1.78 4.11 2.50
C ALA A 63 3.16 4.58 2.03
N MET A 64 4.20 4.33 2.83
CA MET A 64 5.57 4.70 2.45
C MET A 64 6.08 3.91 1.25
N LEU A 65 5.68 2.65 1.13
CA LEU A 65 6.02 1.85 -0.06
C LEU A 65 5.41 2.46 -1.32
N ILE A 66 4.13 2.82 -1.27
CA ILE A 66 3.44 3.42 -2.43
C ILE A 66 4.04 4.78 -2.77
N ALA A 67 4.19 5.64 -1.78
CA ALA A 67 4.76 6.98 -1.98
C ALA A 67 6.20 6.90 -2.51
N GLY A 68 7.01 6.01 -1.94
CA GLY A 68 8.38 5.79 -2.40
C GLY A 68 8.46 5.27 -3.83
N HIS A 69 7.51 4.43 -4.22
CA HIS A 69 7.41 3.93 -5.59
C HIS A 69 7.19 5.07 -6.59
N TYR A 70 6.24 5.95 -6.31
CA TYR A 70 5.97 7.10 -7.18
C TYR A 70 7.14 8.08 -7.20
N LYS A 71 7.77 8.29 -6.04
CA LYS A 71 8.94 9.17 -5.95
C LYS A 71 10.10 8.62 -6.78
N ALA A 72 10.35 7.32 -6.71
CA ALA A 72 11.40 6.68 -7.49
C ALA A 72 11.14 6.77 -8.99
N LYS A 73 9.87 6.73 -9.41
CA LYS A 73 9.48 6.90 -10.80
C LYS A 73 9.40 8.35 -11.25
N LYS A 74 9.61 9.28 -10.32
CA LYS A 74 9.48 10.73 -10.57
C LYS A 74 8.09 11.12 -11.03
N ASP A 75 7.08 10.41 -10.54
CA ASP A 75 5.66 10.67 -10.85
C ASP A 75 5.06 11.56 -9.79
N ALA A 76 5.35 12.85 -9.88
CA ALA A 76 4.91 13.83 -8.89
C ALA A 76 3.38 13.95 -8.84
N VAL A 77 2.70 13.79 -9.95
CA VAL A 77 1.23 13.88 -10.01
C VAL A 77 0.60 12.76 -9.20
N ALA A 78 1.05 11.53 -9.41
CA ALA A 78 0.53 10.37 -8.66
C ALA A 78 0.89 10.47 -7.17
N LEU A 79 2.09 10.91 -6.85
CA LEU A 79 2.54 11.07 -5.47
C LEU A 79 1.69 12.12 -4.74
N ASP A 80 1.47 13.28 -5.35
CA ASP A 80 0.65 14.33 -4.76
C ASP A 80 -0.79 13.88 -4.55
N ALA A 81 -1.36 13.19 -5.52
CA ALA A 81 -2.74 12.69 -5.44
C ALA A 81 -2.86 11.66 -4.31
N PHE A 82 -1.90 10.74 -4.19
CA PHE A 82 -1.91 9.75 -3.13
C PHE A 82 -1.75 10.40 -1.76
N ALA A 83 -0.76 11.27 -1.61
CA ALA A 83 -0.49 11.95 -0.33
C ALA A 83 -1.68 12.81 0.12
N GLY A 84 -2.43 13.37 -0.82
CA GLY A 84 -3.62 14.16 -0.50
C GLY A 84 -4.79 13.36 0.01
N LYS A 85 -4.82 12.05 -0.27
CA LYS A 85 -5.91 11.16 0.14
C LYS A 85 -5.57 10.34 1.39
N VAL A 86 -4.30 10.20 1.72
CA VAL A 86 -3.87 9.29 2.79
C VAL A 86 -4.23 9.86 4.17
N SER A 87 -4.71 8.97 5.04
CA SER A 87 -5.00 9.29 6.43
C SER A 87 -4.63 8.07 7.26
N LEU A 88 -3.46 8.12 7.89
CA LEU A 88 -2.91 6.99 8.61
C LEU A 88 -3.37 6.96 10.07
N ARG A 89 -3.10 5.84 10.76
CA ARG A 89 -3.44 5.66 12.17
C ARG A 89 -2.90 6.79 13.04
N TYR A 90 -1.68 7.23 12.73
CA TYR A 90 -1.01 8.30 13.48
C TYR A 90 -0.78 9.48 12.56
N ASP A 91 -1.11 10.66 13.05
CA ASP A 91 -0.95 11.91 12.29
C ASP A 91 0.50 12.16 11.90
N SER A 92 1.44 11.81 12.78
CA SER A 92 2.87 11.95 12.47
C SER A 92 3.28 11.13 11.24
N ASP A 93 2.71 9.94 11.07
CA ASP A 93 2.98 9.11 9.90
C ASP A 93 2.35 9.70 8.65
N THR A 94 1.14 10.25 8.76
CA THR A 94 0.48 10.95 7.66
C THR A 94 1.36 12.11 7.18
N GLN A 95 1.93 12.89 8.10
CA GLN A 95 2.80 14.01 7.74
C GLN A 95 4.10 13.55 7.07
N LYS A 96 4.63 12.40 7.46
CA LYS A 96 5.81 11.83 6.79
C LYS A 96 5.54 11.53 5.33
N VAL A 97 4.38 10.94 5.02
CA VAL A 97 4.00 10.66 3.63
C VAL A 97 3.85 11.96 2.85
N LYS A 98 3.17 12.94 3.42
CA LYS A 98 2.96 14.23 2.76
C LYS A 98 4.28 14.97 2.53
N SER A 99 5.27 14.79 3.40
CA SER A 99 6.58 15.43 3.25
C SER A 99 7.36 14.94 2.02
N LEU A 100 7.04 13.74 1.52
CA LEU A 100 7.67 13.20 0.32
C LEU A 100 7.28 13.97 -0.95
N THR A 101 6.22 14.75 -0.90
CA THR A 101 5.77 15.56 -2.05
C THR A 101 6.59 16.84 -2.25
N LYS A 102 7.45 17.17 -1.31
CA LYS A 102 8.23 18.42 -1.32
C LYS A 102 9.62 18.23 -1.88
#